data_bb10faaba021554478181ba20ec0893c
#
_entry.id   bb10faaba021554478181ba20ec0893c
#
_cell.length_a   1.000
_cell.length_b   1.000
_cell.length_c   1.000
_cell.angle_alpha   90.00
_cell.angle_beta   90.00
_cell.angle_gamma   90.00
#
_symmetry.space_group_name_H-M   'P 1'
#
loop_
_entity.id
_entity.type
_entity.pdbx_description
1 polymer ?
#
loop_
_entity_poly.entity_id
_entity_poly.type
_entity_poly.pdbx_seq_one_letter_code
_entity_poly.pdbx_strand_id
1 'polypeptide(L)'
;MSDTPRAPAPIPLASKPRPVASGRPGSGKTACIRTFGCQMNVHDSDRMRRMILDAGYAEVNTYEDADVVILNTCYVRENAVDRVRGHLGELNRLKREGRVKKVALTGCIGAAKESNTLRSRFGIDLVLGTHNTYELAEFVGLPTMEETYTPDLRGTEGEHAAFVTIMTGCNYRCSYCIVPTVRGRMVCRSKESVISEVDRLISSGTKYVTLLGQTVDAWRYEGDRFCDLLEAVADRAPRVSFTTSHPSNMEDRTLRAIGEKDTVVKRLHLPVQSGSDRMLRVMHRGYKAERYRRKIGVFREAAPDGTLSTDIIVGHPGETQEDHEATLRLVEDCAFDSAYVFKFSPRAGTEAAALGEVVTPGLAQRRFVEILRAVEGNAFARNRRKIGGTEDVYVRHGANDEGRAIGETWSGHAVHLRTDAAPGEYVRVGIESAGPHVLYAGNTPEVESEAKLG
;
A
#
# COMPACT_ATOMS: atom_id res chain seq x y z
N MET A 1 -22.76 -9.61 -26.30
CA MET A 1 -22.50 -9.55 -24.85
C MET A 1 -21.01 -9.27 -24.71
N SER A 2 -20.65 -8.03 -24.40
CA SER A 2 -19.27 -7.55 -24.39
C SER A 2 -18.67 -7.82 -23.00
N ASP A 3 -17.85 -8.87 -22.90
CA ASP A 3 -16.97 -9.08 -21.75
C ASP A 3 -15.89 -7.99 -21.75
N THR A 4 -16.15 -6.93 -21.01
CA THR A 4 -15.13 -5.92 -20.70
C THR A 4 -14.20 -6.55 -19.66
N PRO A 5 -12.88 -6.70 -19.92
CA PRO A 5 -11.97 -7.24 -18.92
C PRO A 5 -12.00 -6.34 -17.68
N ARG A 6 -12.43 -6.88 -16.56
CA ARG A 6 -12.30 -6.22 -15.26
C ARG A 6 -10.82 -5.98 -14.99
N ALA A 7 -10.47 -4.73 -14.67
CA ALA A 7 -9.16 -4.43 -14.10
C ALA A 7 -8.86 -5.42 -12.97
N PRO A 8 -7.60 -5.89 -12.84
CA PRO A 8 -7.24 -6.83 -11.78
C PRO A 8 -7.75 -6.25 -10.48
N ALA A 9 -8.50 -7.07 -9.76
CA ALA A 9 -8.87 -6.70 -8.40
C ALA A 9 -7.54 -6.40 -7.69
N PRO A 10 -7.36 -5.19 -7.12
CA PRO A 10 -6.21 -4.97 -6.27
C PRO A 10 -6.19 -6.12 -5.29
N ILE A 11 -4.99 -6.65 -5.00
CA ILE A 11 -4.81 -7.55 -3.84
C ILE A 11 -5.70 -6.93 -2.77
N PRO A 12 -6.72 -7.65 -2.23
CA PRO A 12 -7.72 -7.00 -1.39
C PRO A 12 -6.99 -6.37 -0.21
N LEU A 13 -6.77 -5.06 -0.30
CA LEU A 13 -6.21 -4.22 0.77
C LEU A 13 -7.28 -3.90 1.81
N ALA A 14 -8.51 -4.31 1.56
CA ALA A 14 -9.53 -4.42 2.56
C ALA A 14 -9.30 -5.76 3.27
N SER A 15 -8.52 -5.75 4.34
CA SER A 15 -8.70 -6.76 5.37
C SER A 15 -10.20 -6.85 5.66
N LYS A 16 -10.79 -8.06 5.54
CA LYS A 16 -12.07 -8.33 6.20
C LYS A 16 -11.96 -7.72 7.60
N PRO A 17 -13.02 -7.11 8.17
CA PRO A 17 -12.96 -6.63 9.52
C PRO A 17 -12.35 -7.74 10.37
N ARG A 18 -11.24 -7.43 11.04
CA ARG A 18 -10.55 -8.41 11.90
C ARG A 18 -11.54 -8.88 12.95
N PRO A 19 -11.50 -10.16 13.37
CA PRO A 19 -12.21 -10.55 14.58
C PRO A 19 -11.73 -9.62 15.68
N VAL A 20 -12.66 -8.85 16.26
CA VAL A 20 -12.37 -7.89 17.32
C VAL A 20 -11.90 -8.69 18.51
N ALA A 21 -10.63 -8.53 18.90
CA ALA A 21 -10.21 -8.93 20.23
C ALA A 21 -11.07 -8.11 21.19
N SER A 22 -11.93 -8.79 21.96
CA SER A 22 -12.85 -8.16 22.90
C SER A 22 -12.09 -7.16 23.75
N GLY A 23 -12.42 -5.86 23.61
CA GLY A 23 -11.94 -4.83 24.49
C GLY A 23 -12.18 -5.21 25.94
N ARG A 24 -11.39 -4.69 26.88
CA ARG A 24 -11.59 -4.98 28.31
C ARG A 24 -13.06 -4.75 28.68
N PRO A 25 -13.78 -5.76 29.17
CA PRO A 25 -15.16 -5.57 29.54
C PRO A 25 -15.23 -4.53 30.66
N GLY A 26 -15.92 -3.43 30.49
CA GLY A 26 -16.11 -2.48 31.58
C GLY A 26 -16.65 -1.11 31.27
N SER A 27 -16.38 -0.51 30.09
CA SER A 27 -16.79 0.87 29.83
C SER A 27 -18.14 1.04 29.16
N GLY A 28 -18.67 0.00 28.53
CA GLY A 28 -19.91 0.09 27.73
C GLY A 28 -19.80 1.01 26.50
N LYS A 29 -18.61 1.53 26.19
CA LYS A 29 -18.34 2.41 25.05
C LYS A 29 -17.87 1.61 23.83
N THR A 30 -18.36 1.97 22.65
CA THR A 30 -18.04 1.26 21.40
C THR A 30 -17.48 2.22 20.35
N ALA A 31 -16.54 1.73 19.52
CA ALA A 31 -15.99 2.51 18.44
C ALA A 31 -15.83 1.70 17.15
N CYS A 32 -16.07 2.33 16.00
CA CYS A 32 -15.89 1.74 14.68
C CYS A 32 -14.84 2.52 13.90
N ILE A 33 -13.82 1.81 13.38
CA ILE A 33 -12.82 2.40 12.46
C ILE A 33 -13.07 1.87 11.06
N ARG A 34 -13.23 2.78 10.09
CA ARG A 34 -13.31 2.45 8.67
C ARG A 34 -12.14 3.07 7.94
N THR A 35 -11.38 2.22 7.25
CA THR A 35 -10.19 2.63 6.50
C THR A 35 -10.46 2.64 5.01
N PHE A 36 -10.20 3.78 4.39
CA PHE A 36 -10.28 3.97 2.94
C PHE A 36 -8.90 4.45 2.45
N GLY A 37 -8.18 3.64 1.69
CA GLY A 37 -6.92 4.12 1.15
C GLY A 37 -5.85 3.08 0.89
N CYS A 38 -4.59 3.46 1.13
CA CYS A 38 -3.40 2.65 0.93
C CYS A 38 -2.91 2.00 2.24
N GLN A 39 -1.80 1.24 2.16
CA GLN A 39 -1.18 0.60 3.34
C GLN A 39 -0.86 1.60 4.46
N MET A 40 -0.45 2.83 4.11
CA MET A 40 -0.24 3.89 5.12
C MET A 40 -1.51 4.19 5.92
N ASN A 41 -2.68 4.22 5.27
CA ASN A 41 -3.95 4.40 6.00
C ASN A 41 -4.26 3.18 6.87
N VAL A 42 -3.92 1.97 6.45
CA VAL A 42 -4.08 0.77 7.30
C VAL A 42 -3.22 0.91 8.55
N HIS A 43 -1.95 1.22 8.40
CA HIS A 43 -1.04 1.45 9.53
C HIS A 43 -1.50 2.62 10.43
N ASP A 44 -1.95 3.74 9.86
CA ASP A 44 -2.52 4.85 10.63
C ASP A 44 -3.75 4.38 11.43
N SER A 45 -4.60 3.52 10.85
CA SER A 45 -5.78 2.94 11.54
C SER A 45 -5.39 1.99 12.67
N ASP A 46 -4.32 1.22 12.53
CA ASP A 46 -3.83 0.36 13.61
C ASP A 46 -3.38 1.18 14.82
N ARG A 47 -2.72 2.33 14.58
CA ARG A 47 -2.38 3.29 15.64
C ARG A 47 -3.63 3.89 16.31
N MET A 48 -4.64 4.28 15.53
CA MET A 48 -5.90 4.81 16.05
C MET A 48 -6.67 3.73 16.84
N ARG A 49 -6.63 2.48 16.36
CA ARG A 49 -7.22 1.33 17.05
C ARG A 49 -6.64 1.17 18.45
N ARG A 50 -5.32 1.30 18.57
CA ARG A 50 -4.68 1.24 19.88
C ARG A 50 -5.19 2.34 20.82
N MET A 51 -5.29 3.58 20.33
CA MET A 51 -5.82 4.69 21.12
C MET A 51 -7.24 4.44 21.62
N ILE A 52 -8.15 3.91 20.78
CA ILE A 52 -9.52 3.62 21.21
C ILE A 52 -9.57 2.48 22.25
N LEU A 53 -8.72 1.45 22.11
CA LEU A 53 -8.63 0.37 23.08
C LEU A 53 -8.08 0.84 24.43
N ASP A 54 -7.04 1.69 24.42
CA ASP A 54 -6.47 2.30 25.64
C ASP A 54 -7.45 3.26 26.32
N ALA A 55 -8.33 3.91 25.55
CA ALA A 55 -9.45 4.71 26.07
C ALA A 55 -10.63 3.86 26.60
N GLY A 56 -10.52 2.53 26.55
CA GLY A 56 -11.51 1.60 27.07
C GLY A 56 -12.73 1.35 26.16
N TYR A 57 -12.63 1.72 24.87
CA TYR A 57 -13.68 1.38 23.90
C TYR A 57 -13.52 -0.08 23.42
N ALA A 58 -14.65 -0.72 23.16
CA ALA A 58 -14.70 -1.97 22.39
C ALA A 58 -14.82 -1.62 20.89
N GLU A 59 -14.02 -2.23 20.04
CA GLU A 59 -14.14 -2.06 18.59
C GLU A 59 -15.35 -2.86 18.07
N VAL A 60 -16.16 -2.24 17.20
CA VAL A 60 -17.32 -2.86 16.55
C VAL A 60 -17.21 -2.69 15.03
N ASN A 61 -17.92 -3.55 14.29
CA ASN A 61 -17.82 -3.62 12.84
C ASN A 61 -18.88 -2.79 12.09
N THR A 62 -19.90 -2.29 12.77
CA THR A 62 -21.00 -1.53 12.17
C THR A 62 -21.08 -0.13 12.77
N TYR A 63 -21.63 0.80 12.01
CA TYR A 63 -21.83 2.16 12.50
C TYR A 63 -22.94 2.22 13.55
N GLU A 64 -23.96 1.38 13.35
CA GLU A 64 -25.13 1.31 14.20
C GLU A 64 -24.81 0.92 15.64
N ASP A 65 -23.74 0.17 15.83
CA ASP A 65 -23.31 -0.34 17.12
C ASP A 65 -22.25 0.55 17.78
N ALA A 66 -21.84 1.64 17.10
CA ALA A 66 -20.71 2.46 17.53
C ALA A 66 -21.15 3.78 18.18
N ASP A 67 -20.65 4.08 19.36
CA ASP A 67 -20.74 5.41 19.97
C ASP A 67 -19.85 6.43 19.21
N VAL A 68 -18.67 5.99 18.78
CA VAL A 68 -17.67 6.80 18.07
C VAL A 68 -17.31 6.14 16.74
N VAL A 69 -17.38 6.89 15.65
CA VAL A 69 -16.94 6.41 14.33
C VAL A 69 -15.76 7.23 13.83
N ILE A 70 -14.71 6.53 13.40
CA ILE A 70 -13.49 7.13 12.85
C ILE A 70 -13.36 6.71 11.39
N LEU A 71 -13.43 7.66 10.46
CA LEU A 71 -13.17 7.44 9.04
C LEU A 71 -11.74 7.85 8.71
N ASN A 72 -10.86 6.89 8.47
CA ASN A 72 -9.51 7.15 7.99
C ASN A 72 -9.49 7.08 6.46
N THR A 73 -9.09 8.18 5.80
CA THR A 73 -9.47 8.43 4.42
C THR A 73 -8.28 8.76 3.52
N CYS A 74 -8.43 8.44 2.22
CA CYS A 74 -7.46 8.74 1.16
C CYS A 74 -8.02 9.81 0.21
N TYR A 75 -7.18 10.75 -0.17
CA TYR A 75 -7.51 11.80 -1.16
C TYR A 75 -6.89 11.55 -2.55
N VAL A 76 -6.04 10.54 -2.66
CA VAL A 76 -5.30 10.25 -3.91
C VAL A 76 -6.22 9.67 -5.00
N ARG A 77 -7.25 8.91 -4.62
CA ARG A 77 -8.16 8.24 -5.54
C ARG A 77 -9.56 8.89 -5.49
N GLU A 78 -10.10 9.28 -6.64
CA GLU A 78 -11.41 9.95 -6.74
C GLU A 78 -12.55 9.10 -6.17
N ASN A 79 -12.60 7.83 -6.55
CA ASN A 79 -13.59 6.88 -6.03
C ASN A 79 -13.56 6.74 -4.49
N ALA A 80 -12.43 7.07 -3.84
CA ALA A 80 -12.36 7.06 -2.38
C ALA A 80 -13.10 8.27 -1.77
N VAL A 81 -13.00 9.43 -2.40
CA VAL A 81 -13.68 10.66 -1.93
C VAL A 81 -15.20 10.49 -2.01
N ASP A 82 -15.73 9.98 -3.14
CA ASP A 82 -17.16 9.78 -3.31
C ASP A 82 -17.73 8.72 -2.37
N ARG A 83 -17.00 7.63 -2.16
CA ARG A 83 -17.37 6.62 -1.15
C ARG A 83 -17.45 7.25 0.24
N VAL A 84 -16.46 8.05 0.63
CA VAL A 84 -16.44 8.72 1.94
C VAL A 84 -17.64 9.67 2.09
N ARG A 85 -18.02 10.40 1.05
CA ARG A 85 -19.23 11.26 1.08
C ARG A 85 -20.51 10.45 1.32
N GLY A 86 -20.64 9.25 0.73
CA GLY A 86 -21.75 8.32 1.00
C GLY A 86 -21.80 7.91 2.46
N HIS A 87 -20.67 7.47 3.03
CA HIS A 87 -20.56 7.09 4.44
C HIS A 87 -20.83 8.28 5.39
N LEU A 88 -20.37 9.48 5.06
CA LEU A 88 -20.67 10.69 5.85
C LEU A 88 -22.15 11.03 5.85
N GLY A 89 -22.86 10.81 4.74
CA GLY A 89 -24.32 10.97 4.66
C GLY A 89 -25.06 10.03 5.61
N GLU A 90 -24.67 8.75 5.62
CA GLU A 90 -25.19 7.73 6.53
C GLU A 90 -24.92 8.08 7.99
N LEU A 91 -23.67 8.43 8.31
CA LEU A 91 -23.27 8.80 9.68
C LEU A 91 -24.02 10.04 10.20
N ASN A 92 -24.24 11.04 9.34
CA ASN A 92 -25.04 12.21 9.70
C ASN A 92 -26.49 11.84 10.03
N ARG A 93 -27.07 10.87 9.34
CA ARG A 93 -28.41 10.32 9.67
C ARG A 93 -28.39 9.63 11.02
N LEU A 94 -27.47 8.66 11.23
CA LEU A 94 -27.34 7.90 12.49
C LEU A 94 -27.06 8.82 13.70
N LYS A 95 -26.30 9.89 13.48
CA LYS A 95 -26.03 10.89 14.54
C LYS A 95 -27.30 11.66 14.92
N ARG A 96 -28.15 12.07 13.95
CA ARG A 96 -29.43 12.72 14.23
C ARG A 96 -30.41 11.77 14.94
N GLU A 97 -30.34 10.48 14.68
CA GLU A 97 -31.12 9.43 15.34
C GLU A 97 -30.57 9.11 16.76
N GLY A 98 -29.45 9.72 17.17
CA GLY A 98 -28.84 9.49 18.49
C GLY A 98 -28.10 8.14 18.63
N ARG A 99 -27.91 7.42 17.54
CA ARG A 99 -27.23 6.10 17.51
C ARG A 99 -25.71 6.24 17.51
N VAL A 100 -25.17 7.23 16.81
CA VAL A 100 -23.74 7.59 16.82
C VAL A 100 -23.58 8.89 17.58
N LYS A 101 -22.68 8.94 18.57
CA LYS A 101 -22.44 10.14 19.41
C LYS A 101 -21.43 11.08 18.80
N LYS A 102 -20.33 10.54 18.25
CA LYS A 102 -19.22 11.33 17.72
C LYS A 102 -18.69 10.72 16.40
N VAL A 103 -18.30 11.60 15.46
CA VAL A 103 -17.69 11.23 14.18
C VAL A 103 -16.39 11.98 14.00
N ALA A 104 -15.30 11.25 13.74
CA ALA A 104 -14.01 11.78 13.36
C ALA A 104 -13.69 11.46 11.89
N LEU A 105 -13.20 12.44 11.13
CA LEU A 105 -12.67 12.30 9.78
C LEU A 105 -11.16 12.48 9.82
N THR A 106 -10.39 11.50 9.40
CA THR A 106 -8.94 11.54 9.46
C THR A 106 -8.29 11.19 8.13
N GLY A 107 -6.97 11.31 8.06
CA GLY A 107 -6.17 10.95 6.89
C GLY A 107 -6.10 12.06 5.82
N CYS A 108 -5.88 11.66 4.56
CA CYS A 108 -5.61 12.63 3.49
C CYS A 108 -6.79 13.57 3.18
N ILE A 109 -8.06 13.12 3.32
CA ILE A 109 -9.23 14.01 3.16
C ILE A 109 -9.29 15.00 4.34
N GLY A 110 -8.98 14.55 5.55
CA GLY A 110 -8.91 15.44 6.71
C GLY A 110 -7.90 16.59 6.55
N ALA A 111 -6.80 16.34 5.86
CA ALA A 111 -5.78 17.34 5.53
C ALA A 111 -6.13 18.22 4.31
N ALA A 112 -7.14 17.86 3.54
CA ALA A 112 -7.53 18.59 2.32
C ALA A 112 -8.34 19.85 2.64
N LYS A 113 -8.28 20.87 1.76
CA LYS A 113 -9.01 22.14 1.94
C LYS A 113 -10.53 21.96 2.08
N GLU A 114 -11.09 20.93 1.44
CA GLU A 114 -12.53 20.63 1.48
C GLU A 114 -13.00 20.06 2.81
N SER A 115 -12.09 19.67 3.69
CA SER A 115 -12.43 19.03 4.98
C SER A 115 -13.36 19.90 5.84
N ASN A 116 -13.16 21.23 5.85
CA ASN A 116 -14.02 22.18 6.57
C ASN A 116 -15.45 22.23 6.01
N THR A 117 -15.60 22.15 4.68
CA THR A 117 -16.92 22.07 4.04
C THR A 117 -17.62 20.75 4.38
N LEU A 118 -16.88 19.64 4.38
CA LEU A 118 -17.41 18.33 4.80
C LEU A 118 -17.81 18.34 6.28
N ARG A 119 -16.99 18.95 7.15
CA ARG A 119 -17.29 19.11 8.58
C ARG A 119 -18.64 19.78 8.81
N SER A 120 -18.83 20.96 8.20
CA SER A 120 -20.07 21.72 8.35
C SER A 120 -21.29 21.01 7.77
N ARG A 121 -21.12 20.39 6.57
CA ARG A 121 -22.22 19.74 5.86
C ARG A 121 -22.72 18.48 6.54
N PHE A 122 -21.83 17.68 7.13
CA PHE A 122 -22.13 16.37 7.69
C PHE A 122 -22.05 16.29 9.22
N GLY A 123 -21.85 17.40 9.90
CA GLY A 123 -21.81 17.45 11.37
C GLY A 123 -20.67 16.62 11.97
N ILE A 124 -19.48 16.66 11.35
CA ILE A 124 -18.29 15.94 11.83
C ILE A 124 -17.73 16.67 13.04
N ASP A 125 -17.48 15.95 14.14
CA ASP A 125 -17.03 16.52 15.40
C ASP A 125 -15.52 16.84 15.38
N LEU A 126 -14.70 15.95 14.79
CA LEU A 126 -13.27 16.10 14.70
C LEU A 126 -12.78 15.86 13.26
N VAL A 127 -11.91 16.76 12.78
CA VAL A 127 -11.21 16.58 11.50
C VAL A 127 -9.71 16.66 11.76
N LEU A 128 -9.00 15.58 11.39
CA LEU A 128 -7.56 15.44 11.57
C LEU A 128 -6.88 15.18 10.24
N GLY A 129 -5.75 15.84 10.00
CA GLY A 129 -4.82 15.49 8.93
C GLY A 129 -4.01 14.23 9.27
N THR A 130 -2.97 13.99 8.49
CA THR A 130 -2.08 12.84 8.68
C THR A 130 -0.98 13.07 9.71
N HIS A 131 -0.76 14.32 10.15
CA HIS A 131 0.29 14.69 11.10
C HIS A 131 -0.22 14.88 12.54
N ASN A 132 -1.48 15.18 12.71
CA ASN A 132 -2.07 15.48 14.01
C ASN A 132 -3.01 14.37 14.51
N THR A 133 -2.76 13.12 14.14
CA THR A 133 -3.56 11.96 14.61
C THR A 133 -3.48 11.75 16.12
N TYR A 134 -2.47 12.30 16.80
CA TYR A 134 -2.34 12.27 18.26
C TYR A 134 -3.49 13.02 18.97
N GLU A 135 -4.09 14.04 18.32
CA GLU A 135 -5.26 14.75 18.85
C GLU A 135 -6.50 13.86 18.98
N LEU A 136 -6.50 12.69 18.31
CA LEU A 136 -7.56 11.69 18.49
C LEU A 136 -7.61 11.17 19.93
N ALA A 137 -6.49 11.17 20.65
CA ALA A 137 -6.40 10.72 22.04
C ALA A 137 -7.36 11.51 22.93
N GLU A 138 -7.30 12.85 22.87
CA GLU A 138 -8.20 13.72 23.65
C GLU A 138 -9.67 13.52 23.25
N PHE A 139 -9.93 13.35 21.95
CA PHE A 139 -11.28 13.13 21.43
C PHE A 139 -11.95 11.86 21.99
N VAL A 140 -11.15 10.81 22.22
CA VAL A 140 -11.63 9.55 22.82
C VAL A 140 -11.50 9.51 24.34
N GLY A 141 -11.00 10.59 24.96
CA GLY A 141 -10.94 10.74 26.41
C GLY A 141 -9.64 10.27 27.08
N LEU A 142 -8.57 10.15 26.32
CA LEU A 142 -7.21 9.98 26.85
C LEU A 142 -6.60 11.35 27.18
N PRO A 143 -5.55 11.42 28.02
CA PRO A 143 -4.74 12.62 28.21
C PRO A 143 -4.16 13.11 26.88
N THR A 144 -3.94 14.41 26.79
CA THR A 144 -3.26 15.02 25.63
C THR A 144 -1.90 14.36 25.41
N MET A 145 -1.67 13.90 24.18
CA MET A 145 -0.43 13.25 23.76
C MET A 145 0.44 14.24 23.01
N GLU A 146 1.75 14.12 23.14
CA GLU A 146 2.70 14.91 22.34
C GLU A 146 2.71 14.46 20.89
N GLU A 147 3.09 15.33 19.96
CA GLU A 147 3.25 15.04 18.52
C GLU A 147 4.19 13.86 18.26
N THR A 148 5.16 13.66 19.14
CA THR A 148 6.14 12.55 19.10
C THR A 148 5.57 11.23 19.60
N TYR A 149 4.35 11.21 20.14
CA TYR A 149 3.74 9.98 20.61
C TYR A 149 3.58 8.97 19.48
N THR A 150 4.39 7.94 19.53
CA THR A 150 4.19 6.70 18.79
C THR A 150 3.47 5.71 19.70
N PRO A 151 2.16 5.43 19.49
CA PRO A 151 1.48 4.41 20.27
C PRO A 151 2.30 3.12 20.20
N ASP A 152 2.46 2.51 21.35
CA ASP A 152 3.03 1.17 21.41
C ASP A 152 2.06 0.24 20.66
N LEU A 153 2.49 -0.26 19.51
CA LEU A 153 1.67 -1.09 18.61
C LEU A 153 1.50 -2.53 19.15
N ARG A 154 1.55 -2.73 20.47
CA ARG A 154 1.28 -4.02 21.12
C ARG A 154 -0.08 -4.65 20.75
N GLY A 155 -0.89 -4.00 19.95
CA GLY A 155 -2.14 -4.54 19.40
C GLY A 155 -1.96 -5.39 18.14
N THR A 156 -0.74 -5.46 17.59
CA THR A 156 -0.35 -6.38 16.51
C THR A 156 0.45 -7.57 17.06
N GLU A 157 0.56 -7.73 18.39
CA GLU A 157 1.18 -8.89 19.00
C GLU A 157 0.47 -10.17 18.54
N GLY A 158 1.26 -11.09 17.98
CA GLY A 158 0.76 -12.34 17.39
C GLY A 158 0.37 -12.24 15.92
N GLU A 159 0.49 -11.08 15.26
CA GLU A 159 0.33 -10.99 13.81
C GLU A 159 1.62 -11.40 13.10
N HIS A 160 1.47 -12.34 12.16
CA HIS A 160 2.59 -12.85 11.37
C HIS A 160 3.20 -11.80 10.43
N ALA A 161 2.53 -10.68 10.16
CA ALA A 161 3.01 -9.62 9.25
C ALA A 161 2.66 -8.23 9.80
N ALA A 162 3.61 -7.29 9.71
CA ALA A 162 3.45 -5.93 10.20
C ALA A 162 3.97 -4.89 9.20
N PHE A 163 3.38 -3.70 9.26
CA PHE A 163 3.86 -2.51 8.56
C PHE A 163 4.70 -1.64 9.51
N VAL A 164 5.84 -1.17 9.03
CA VAL A 164 6.69 -0.22 9.76
C VAL A 164 6.86 1.04 8.92
N THR A 165 6.29 2.14 9.37
CA THR A 165 6.47 3.44 8.71
C THR A 165 7.84 3.99 9.03
N ILE A 166 8.67 4.19 8.01
CA ILE A 166 10.03 4.73 8.14
C ILE A 166 10.09 6.24 7.85
N MET A 167 9.12 6.75 7.09
CA MET A 167 9.00 8.16 6.73
C MET A 167 7.58 8.53 6.36
N THR A 168 7.23 9.82 6.50
CA THR A 168 5.98 10.40 6.04
C THR A 168 6.25 11.63 5.19
N GLY A 169 5.29 12.02 4.33
CA GLY A 169 5.42 13.17 3.44
C GLY A 169 6.33 12.91 2.23
N CYS A 170 6.40 13.89 1.34
CA CYS A 170 7.19 13.78 0.11
C CYS A 170 7.69 15.16 -0.34
N ASN A 171 8.98 15.26 -0.72
CA ASN A 171 9.60 16.49 -1.21
C ASN A 171 9.55 16.62 -2.73
N TYR A 172 9.06 15.60 -3.45
CA TYR A 172 8.86 15.69 -4.89
C TYR A 172 7.69 16.60 -5.24
N ARG A 173 7.81 17.29 -6.37
CA ARG A 173 6.78 18.18 -6.92
C ARG A 173 6.25 17.65 -8.25
N CYS A 174 5.87 16.37 -8.27
CA CYS A 174 5.25 15.79 -9.47
C CYS A 174 3.98 16.58 -9.79
N SER A 175 3.85 17.04 -11.06
CA SER A 175 2.81 18.01 -11.47
C SER A 175 1.37 17.53 -11.22
N TYR A 176 1.14 16.22 -11.17
CA TYR A 176 -0.15 15.58 -10.96
C TYR A 176 -0.43 15.20 -9.49
N CYS A 177 0.56 15.31 -8.59
CA CYS A 177 0.51 14.67 -7.29
C CYS A 177 0.06 15.60 -6.17
N ILE A 178 -0.98 15.20 -5.45
CA ILE A 178 -1.52 15.94 -4.31
C ILE A 178 -0.83 15.59 -2.97
N VAL A 179 0.01 14.53 -2.93
CA VAL A 179 0.62 14.02 -1.70
C VAL A 179 1.36 15.08 -0.90
N PRO A 180 2.22 15.97 -1.49
CA PRO A 180 2.90 17.00 -0.72
C PRO A 180 1.94 17.97 -0.01
N THR A 181 0.75 18.20 -0.57
CA THR A 181 -0.27 19.08 0.01
C THR A 181 -0.97 18.42 1.20
N VAL A 182 -1.25 17.10 1.14
CA VAL A 182 -2.06 16.43 2.16
C VAL A 182 -1.24 15.63 3.18
N ARG A 183 0.03 15.30 2.85
CA ARG A 183 0.96 14.60 3.77
C ARG A 183 2.21 15.42 4.10
N GLY A 184 2.27 16.67 3.64
CA GLY A 184 3.33 17.59 3.98
C GLY A 184 4.72 17.21 3.41
N ARG A 185 5.73 17.89 3.95
CA ARG A 185 7.15 17.64 3.62
C ARG A 185 7.60 16.31 4.22
N MET A 186 8.64 15.74 3.60
CA MET A 186 9.25 14.50 4.05
C MET A 186 9.84 14.65 5.46
N VAL A 187 9.44 13.75 6.36
CA VAL A 187 10.00 13.55 7.69
C VAL A 187 10.40 12.09 7.82
N CYS A 188 11.67 11.84 8.06
CA CYS A 188 12.23 10.50 8.27
C CYS A 188 12.32 10.19 9.76
N ARG A 189 12.04 8.96 10.13
CA ARG A 189 12.32 8.44 11.47
C ARG A 189 13.80 8.07 11.57
N SER A 190 14.36 8.14 12.79
CA SER A 190 15.72 7.67 13.03
C SER A 190 15.83 6.17 12.79
N LYS A 191 17.02 5.71 12.41
CA LYS A 191 17.31 4.29 12.22
C LYS A 191 17.04 3.49 13.49
N GLU A 192 17.48 4.02 14.64
CA GLU A 192 17.31 3.41 15.96
C GLU A 192 15.83 3.22 16.31
N SER A 193 14.99 4.23 16.03
CA SER A 193 13.55 4.15 16.26
C SER A 193 12.90 3.06 15.40
N VAL A 194 13.29 2.96 14.12
CA VAL A 194 12.77 1.93 13.22
C VAL A 194 13.24 0.53 13.66
N ILE A 195 14.50 0.37 13.95
CA ILE A 195 15.08 -0.92 14.38
C ILE A 195 14.47 -1.37 15.71
N SER A 196 14.33 -0.48 16.69
CA SER A 196 13.68 -0.81 17.97
C SER A 196 12.23 -1.29 17.78
N GLU A 197 11.48 -0.71 16.83
CA GLU A 197 10.14 -1.18 16.50
C GLU A 197 10.16 -2.55 15.83
N VAL A 198 11.09 -2.78 14.88
CA VAL A 198 11.26 -4.08 14.21
C VAL A 198 11.60 -5.15 15.24
N ASP A 199 12.57 -4.91 16.15
CA ASP A 199 12.98 -5.87 17.17
C ASP A 199 11.82 -6.26 18.09
N ARG A 200 10.96 -5.29 18.49
CA ARG A 200 9.75 -5.57 19.27
C ARG A 200 8.74 -6.42 18.50
N LEU A 201 8.49 -6.10 17.23
CA LEU A 201 7.58 -6.87 16.38
C LEU A 201 8.06 -8.32 16.20
N ILE A 202 9.34 -8.52 15.94
CA ILE A 202 9.94 -9.87 15.82
C ILE A 202 9.82 -10.64 17.14
N SER A 203 10.14 -9.98 18.27
CA SER A 203 10.01 -10.59 19.61
C SER A 203 8.57 -10.97 19.97
N SER A 204 7.58 -10.32 19.36
CA SER A 204 6.15 -10.63 19.52
C SER A 204 5.60 -11.66 18.52
N GLY A 205 6.46 -12.23 17.64
CA GLY A 205 6.11 -13.30 16.71
C GLY A 205 5.86 -12.85 15.26
N THR A 206 6.11 -11.58 14.93
CA THR A 206 6.02 -11.10 13.53
C THR A 206 7.12 -11.76 12.68
N LYS A 207 6.73 -12.33 11.54
CA LYS A 207 7.64 -12.99 10.60
C LYS A 207 7.88 -12.17 9.32
N TYR A 208 7.01 -11.22 9.01
CA TYR A 208 7.09 -10.41 7.78
C TYR A 208 6.95 -8.92 8.08
N VAL A 209 8.01 -8.16 7.80
CA VAL A 209 8.01 -6.70 7.95
C VAL A 209 7.95 -6.03 6.58
N THR A 210 7.03 -5.08 6.43
CA THR A 210 6.96 -4.23 5.22
C THR A 210 7.25 -2.78 5.60
N LEU A 211 8.34 -2.23 5.07
CA LEU A 211 8.71 -0.83 5.27
C LEU A 211 7.82 0.09 4.44
N LEU A 212 7.20 1.08 5.07
CA LEU A 212 6.26 2.01 4.46
C LEU A 212 6.76 3.46 4.46
N GLY A 213 6.38 4.19 3.41
CA GLY A 213 6.56 5.63 3.27
C GLY A 213 5.93 6.13 1.98
N GLN A 214 5.95 7.43 1.72
CA GLN A 214 5.52 7.98 0.44
C GLN A 214 6.59 7.84 -0.64
N THR A 215 7.86 7.67 -0.25
CA THR A 215 9.01 7.48 -1.13
C THR A 215 10.13 6.87 -0.30
N VAL A 216 10.03 5.58 0.03
CA VAL A 216 10.91 4.92 1.01
C VAL A 216 12.39 5.02 0.66
N ASP A 217 12.72 4.95 -0.63
CA ASP A 217 14.09 5.07 -1.14
C ASP A 217 14.67 6.50 -1.05
N ALA A 218 13.86 7.48 -0.62
CA ALA A 218 14.31 8.82 -0.24
C ALA A 218 14.73 8.93 1.23
N TRP A 219 14.49 7.90 2.04
CA TRP A 219 14.84 7.92 3.47
C TRP A 219 16.32 8.24 3.68
N ARG A 220 16.61 9.16 4.59
CA ARG A 220 17.95 9.62 4.99
C ARG A 220 17.92 9.99 6.46
N TYR A 221 18.89 9.57 7.22
CA TYR A 221 19.04 9.95 8.62
C TYR A 221 20.52 9.87 9.02
N GLU A 222 21.10 10.98 9.55
CA GLU A 222 22.49 11.07 10.06
C GLU A 222 23.58 10.44 9.18
N GLY A 223 23.45 10.58 7.86
CA GLY A 223 24.38 10.04 6.87
C GLY A 223 24.00 8.67 6.30
N ASP A 224 23.14 7.91 6.99
CA ASP A 224 22.58 6.67 6.48
C ASP A 224 21.57 6.91 5.35
N ARG A 225 21.51 5.96 4.43
CA ARG A 225 20.58 5.93 3.31
C ARG A 225 19.62 4.75 3.43
N PHE A 226 18.61 4.71 2.59
CA PHE A 226 17.62 3.66 2.60
C PHE A 226 18.21 2.25 2.52
N CYS A 227 19.29 2.04 1.74
CA CYS A 227 19.96 0.75 1.67
C CYS A 227 20.52 0.31 3.04
N ASP A 228 21.12 1.24 3.80
CA ASP A 228 21.67 0.94 5.13
C ASP A 228 20.58 0.54 6.11
N LEU A 229 19.40 1.16 6.01
CA LEU A 229 18.24 0.78 6.81
C LEU A 229 17.66 -0.56 6.37
N LEU A 230 17.52 -0.79 5.05
CA LEU A 230 16.99 -2.04 4.50
C LEU A 230 17.83 -3.23 4.92
N GLU A 231 19.17 -3.13 4.81
CA GLU A 231 20.10 -4.17 5.23
C GLU A 231 20.00 -4.42 6.75
N ALA A 232 19.96 -3.36 7.57
CA ALA A 232 19.84 -3.49 9.01
C ALA A 232 18.52 -4.16 9.46
N VAL A 233 17.41 -3.92 8.74
CA VAL A 233 16.13 -4.60 9.00
C VAL A 233 16.17 -6.04 8.48
N ALA A 234 16.79 -6.28 7.32
CA ALA A 234 16.91 -7.61 6.72
C ALA A 234 17.77 -8.58 7.58
N ASP A 235 18.72 -8.04 8.32
CA ASP A 235 19.53 -8.84 9.26
C ASP A 235 18.76 -9.25 10.53
N ARG A 236 17.54 -8.73 10.75
CA ARG A 236 16.71 -8.98 11.95
C ARG A 236 15.40 -9.71 11.65
N ALA A 237 14.72 -9.29 10.60
CA ALA A 237 13.42 -9.82 10.26
C ALA A 237 13.54 -11.02 9.31
N PRO A 238 12.81 -12.12 9.56
CA PRO A 238 12.85 -13.31 8.71
C PRO A 238 12.43 -13.05 7.27
N ARG A 239 11.54 -12.04 7.06
CA ARG A 239 11.07 -11.64 5.72
C ARG A 239 10.83 -10.13 5.70
N VAL A 240 11.37 -9.45 4.68
CA VAL A 240 11.29 -8.00 4.54
C VAL A 240 10.84 -7.63 3.13
N SER A 241 10.00 -6.61 3.05
CA SER A 241 9.69 -5.92 1.80
C SER A 241 9.53 -4.42 2.04
N PHE A 242 9.40 -3.66 0.97
CA PHE A 242 9.10 -2.23 1.04
C PHE A 242 8.20 -1.82 -0.11
N THR A 243 7.59 -0.65 0.00
CA THR A 243 6.66 -0.12 -1.00
C THR A 243 6.97 1.34 -1.31
N THR A 244 6.50 1.81 -2.47
CA THR A 244 6.48 3.23 -2.85
C THR A 244 7.87 3.84 -3.00
N SER A 245 8.53 3.49 -4.09
CA SER A 245 9.85 4.02 -4.48
C SER A 245 9.73 5.10 -5.56
N HIS A 246 10.83 5.84 -5.77
CA HIS A 246 10.93 6.82 -6.84
C HIS A 246 12.21 6.59 -7.66
N PRO A 247 12.14 6.49 -9.00
CA PRO A 247 13.30 6.16 -9.84
C PRO A 247 14.50 7.08 -9.66
N SER A 248 14.32 8.34 -9.26
CA SER A 248 15.42 9.26 -9.00
C SER A 248 16.25 8.91 -7.77
N ASN A 249 15.63 8.31 -6.74
CA ASN A 249 16.32 7.95 -5.50
C ASN A 249 16.81 6.51 -5.47
N MET A 250 16.16 5.61 -6.21
CA MET A 250 16.52 4.20 -6.23
C MET A 250 18.00 4.02 -6.60
N GLU A 251 18.78 3.58 -5.64
CA GLU A 251 20.24 3.36 -5.81
C GLU A 251 20.52 1.95 -6.31
N ASP A 252 21.58 1.78 -7.09
CA ASP A 252 21.99 0.46 -7.61
C ASP A 252 22.34 -0.50 -6.46
N ARG A 253 22.90 0.01 -5.34
CA ARG A 253 23.15 -0.77 -4.12
C ARG A 253 21.84 -1.36 -3.55
N THR A 254 20.78 -0.56 -3.48
CA THR A 254 19.47 -1.05 -3.01
C THR A 254 18.90 -2.13 -3.96
N LEU A 255 19.04 -1.94 -5.28
CA LEU A 255 18.58 -2.92 -6.27
C LEU A 255 19.34 -4.25 -6.14
N ARG A 256 20.65 -4.21 -5.88
CA ARG A 256 21.45 -5.41 -5.62
C ARG A 256 21.07 -6.06 -4.29
N ALA A 257 20.90 -5.27 -3.21
CA ALA A 257 20.49 -5.80 -1.91
C ALA A 257 19.17 -6.56 -1.95
N ILE A 258 18.21 -6.17 -2.82
CA ILE A 258 16.99 -6.96 -3.04
C ILE A 258 17.31 -8.38 -3.52
N GLY A 259 18.28 -8.55 -4.42
CA GLY A 259 18.70 -9.85 -4.93
C GLY A 259 19.56 -10.66 -3.96
N GLU A 260 20.50 -10.00 -3.27
CA GLU A 260 21.56 -10.60 -2.48
C GLU A 260 21.12 -11.02 -1.06
N LYS A 261 20.18 -10.25 -0.44
CA LYS A 261 19.70 -10.56 0.91
C LYS A 261 18.56 -11.59 0.86
N ASP A 262 18.77 -12.78 1.39
CA ASP A 262 17.78 -13.87 1.36
C ASP A 262 16.46 -13.52 2.05
N THR A 263 16.53 -12.72 3.11
CA THR A 263 15.36 -12.25 3.86
C THR A 263 14.56 -11.16 3.14
N VAL A 264 15.09 -10.54 2.08
CA VAL A 264 14.37 -9.53 1.29
C VAL A 264 13.59 -10.21 0.17
N VAL A 265 12.29 -9.96 0.11
CA VAL A 265 11.43 -10.42 -0.99
C VAL A 265 11.92 -9.81 -2.30
N LYS A 266 12.15 -10.67 -3.31
CA LYS A 266 12.68 -10.26 -4.62
C LYS A 266 11.58 -9.56 -5.45
N ARG A 267 11.05 -8.47 -4.90
CA ARG A 267 9.99 -7.66 -5.49
C ARG A 267 10.38 -6.19 -5.50
N LEU A 268 10.21 -5.55 -6.64
CA LEU A 268 10.42 -4.12 -6.81
C LEU A 268 9.14 -3.47 -7.35
N HIS A 269 8.62 -2.49 -6.61
CA HIS A 269 7.62 -1.55 -7.11
C HIS A 269 8.29 -0.21 -7.39
N LEU A 270 8.42 0.16 -8.68
CA LEU A 270 9.11 1.36 -9.11
C LEU A 270 8.25 2.17 -10.11
N PRO A 271 7.43 3.12 -9.63
CA PRO A 271 6.50 3.90 -10.44
C PRO A 271 7.17 4.74 -11.51
N VAL A 272 7.00 4.40 -12.80
CA VAL A 272 7.58 5.15 -13.94
C VAL A 272 6.71 6.31 -14.38
N GLN A 273 5.40 6.15 -14.37
CA GLN A 273 4.34 7.06 -14.79
C GLN A 273 4.19 7.22 -16.31
N SER A 274 5.27 7.33 -17.10
CA SER A 274 5.26 7.38 -18.55
C SER A 274 6.59 6.88 -19.12
N GLY A 275 6.58 6.36 -20.35
CA GLY A 275 7.78 5.98 -21.11
C GLY A 275 8.34 7.11 -21.97
N SER A 276 7.65 8.25 -22.06
CA SER A 276 8.09 9.42 -22.84
C SER A 276 8.91 10.39 -21.98
N ASP A 277 10.11 10.71 -22.45
CA ASP A 277 10.97 11.71 -21.80
C ASP A 277 10.30 13.10 -21.77
N ARG A 278 9.47 13.42 -22.77
CA ARG A 278 8.71 14.66 -22.81
C ARG A 278 7.67 14.67 -21.68
N MET A 279 6.89 13.61 -21.56
CA MET A 279 5.88 13.49 -20.49
C MET A 279 6.51 13.40 -19.10
N LEU A 280 7.61 12.69 -18.92
CA LEU A 280 8.36 12.66 -17.67
C LEU A 280 8.81 14.06 -17.23
N ARG A 281 9.20 14.92 -18.18
CA ARG A 281 9.53 16.34 -17.92
C ARG A 281 8.29 17.13 -17.50
N VAL A 282 7.17 17.00 -18.22
CA VAL A 282 5.89 17.65 -17.89
C VAL A 282 5.37 17.18 -16.52
N MET A 283 5.58 15.92 -16.18
CA MET A 283 5.23 15.34 -14.89
C MET A 283 6.22 15.67 -13.77
N HIS A 284 7.29 16.40 -14.03
CA HIS A 284 8.38 16.77 -13.11
C HIS A 284 9.04 15.53 -12.45
N ARG A 285 9.29 14.47 -13.23
CA ARG A 285 9.86 13.22 -12.68
C ARG A 285 11.38 13.26 -12.46
N GLY A 286 12.11 14.17 -13.12
CA GLY A 286 13.54 14.39 -12.90
C GLY A 286 14.47 13.28 -13.42
N TYR A 287 13.98 12.39 -14.28
CA TYR A 287 14.76 11.36 -14.96
C TYR A 287 14.22 11.11 -16.37
N LYS A 288 15.01 10.37 -17.17
CA LYS A 288 14.66 9.90 -18.51
C LYS A 288 14.32 8.40 -18.51
N ALA A 289 13.59 7.95 -19.51
CA ALA A 289 13.18 6.56 -19.68
C ALA A 289 14.40 5.61 -19.76
N GLU A 290 15.51 6.04 -20.38
CA GLU A 290 16.76 5.26 -20.44
C GLU A 290 17.35 4.98 -19.05
N ARG A 291 17.40 5.99 -18.16
CA ARG A 291 17.86 5.80 -16.78
C ARG A 291 16.96 4.82 -16.02
N TYR A 292 15.66 4.84 -16.31
CA TYR A 292 14.73 3.89 -15.73
C TYR A 292 15.03 2.46 -16.21
N ARG A 293 15.16 2.23 -17.53
CA ARG A 293 15.53 0.91 -18.10
C ARG A 293 16.82 0.37 -17.49
N ARG A 294 17.85 1.22 -17.36
CA ARG A 294 19.12 0.82 -16.72
C ARG A 294 18.89 0.29 -15.30
N LYS A 295 18.05 0.95 -14.48
CA LYS A 295 17.74 0.50 -13.13
C LYS A 295 17.01 -0.84 -13.13
N ILE A 296 16.08 -1.03 -14.07
CA ILE A 296 15.41 -2.31 -14.24
C ILE A 296 16.41 -3.41 -14.63
N GLY A 297 17.39 -3.10 -15.50
CA GLY A 297 18.49 -4.02 -15.83
C GLY A 297 19.25 -4.47 -14.57
N VAL A 298 19.70 -3.52 -13.73
CA VAL A 298 20.39 -3.86 -12.46
C VAL A 298 19.54 -4.74 -11.55
N PHE A 299 18.22 -4.45 -11.42
CA PHE A 299 17.32 -5.30 -10.64
C PHE A 299 17.18 -6.70 -11.23
N ARG A 300 17.03 -6.82 -12.57
CA ARG A 300 16.88 -8.12 -13.23
C ARG A 300 18.17 -8.95 -13.19
N GLU A 301 19.34 -8.32 -13.17
CA GLU A 301 20.62 -9.00 -12.94
C GLU A 301 20.72 -9.57 -11.50
N ALA A 302 20.31 -8.78 -10.52
CA ALA A 302 20.37 -9.20 -9.12
C ALA A 302 19.26 -10.18 -8.72
N ALA A 303 18.07 -10.05 -9.31
CA ALA A 303 16.89 -10.86 -9.03
C ALA A 303 16.18 -11.26 -10.35
N PRO A 304 16.71 -12.22 -11.14
CA PRO A 304 16.17 -12.57 -12.46
C PRO A 304 14.69 -13.00 -12.44
N ASP A 305 14.31 -13.76 -11.42
CA ASP A 305 12.94 -14.23 -11.18
C ASP A 305 12.07 -13.28 -10.37
N GLY A 306 12.66 -12.19 -9.85
CA GLY A 306 11.97 -11.21 -9.03
C GLY A 306 10.82 -10.53 -9.76
N THR A 307 9.75 -10.19 -9.05
CA THR A 307 8.61 -9.46 -9.61
C THR A 307 8.87 -7.96 -9.68
N LEU A 308 8.50 -7.38 -10.81
CA LEU A 308 8.60 -5.95 -11.09
C LEU A 308 7.22 -5.35 -11.32
N SER A 309 6.88 -4.32 -10.57
CA SER A 309 5.63 -3.58 -10.75
C SER A 309 5.87 -2.08 -10.90
N THR A 310 4.93 -1.39 -11.52
CA THR A 310 5.01 0.05 -11.79
C THR A 310 3.64 0.72 -11.73
N ASP A 311 3.63 2.06 -11.72
CA ASP A 311 2.45 2.88 -11.98
C ASP A 311 2.60 3.60 -13.31
N ILE A 312 1.51 3.70 -14.07
CA ILE A 312 1.44 4.40 -15.36
C ILE A 312 0.19 5.29 -15.38
N ILE A 313 0.35 6.54 -15.78
CA ILE A 313 -0.76 7.47 -15.99
C ILE A 313 -0.93 7.67 -17.49
N VAL A 314 -2.11 7.35 -18.02
CA VAL A 314 -2.53 7.64 -19.39
C VAL A 314 -3.51 8.81 -19.44
N GLY A 315 -3.49 9.55 -20.54
CA GLY A 315 -4.40 10.68 -20.71
C GLY A 315 -4.02 11.91 -19.88
N HIS A 316 -2.75 12.02 -19.47
CA HIS A 316 -2.24 13.24 -18.86
C HIS A 316 -2.40 14.41 -19.84
N PRO A 317 -2.75 15.63 -19.38
CA PRO A 317 -2.85 16.79 -20.26
C PRO A 317 -1.64 16.96 -21.17
N GLY A 318 -1.88 17.13 -22.45
CA GLY A 318 -0.84 17.25 -23.48
C GLY A 318 -0.15 15.95 -23.89
N GLU A 319 -0.60 14.77 -23.45
CA GLU A 319 -0.07 13.48 -23.90
C GLU A 319 -0.42 13.23 -25.38
N THR A 320 0.61 13.10 -26.24
CA THR A 320 0.44 12.81 -27.68
C THR A 320 0.37 11.30 -27.96
N GLN A 321 0.19 10.93 -29.23
CA GLN A 321 0.23 9.54 -29.65
C GLN A 321 1.65 8.96 -29.53
N GLU A 322 2.65 9.74 -29.87
CA GLU A 322 4.08 9.35 -29.78
C GLU A 322 4.52 9.10 -28.33
N ASP A 323 3.96 9.87 -27.37
CA ASP A 323 4.21 9.67 -25.94
C ASP A 323 3.62 8.36 -25.45
N HIS A 324 2.40 8.05 -25.89
CA HIS A 324 1.73 6.80 -25.58
C HIS A 324 2.49 5.60 -26.14
N GLU A 325 2.92 5.67 -27.40
CA GLU A 325 3.75 4.64 -28.05
C GLU A 325 5.09 4.46 -27.34
N ALA A 326 5.73 5.56 -26.89
CA ALA A 326 6.94 5.47 -26.09
C ALA A 326 6.70 4.76 -24.76
N THR A 327 5.50 4.91 -24.18
CA THR A 327 5.12 4.20 -22.95
C THR A 327 4.88 2.72 -23.22
N LEU A 328 4.24 2.36 -24.34
CA LEU A 328 4.07 0.96 -24.75
C LEU A 328 5.42 0.27 -24.97
N ARG A 329 6.35 0.90 -25.71
CA ARG A 329 7.71 0.38 -25.89
C ARG A 329 8.43 0.15 -24.55
N LEU A 330 8.29 1.07 -23.60
CA LEU A 330 8.89 0.90 -22.27
C LEU A 330 8.27 -0.28 -21.51
N VAL A 331 6.97 -0.48 -21.64
CA VAL A 331 6.28 -1.64 -21.02
C VAL A 331 6.82 -2.95 -21.60
N GLU A 332 7.02 -3.02 -22.91
CA GLU A 332 7.60 -4.20 -23.59
C GLU A 332 9.05 -4.43 -23.13
N ASP A 333 9.90 -3.39 -23.15
CA ASP A 333 11.30 -3.48 -22.77
C ASP A 333 11.52 -3.92 -21.32
N CYS A 334 10.71 -3.41 -20.39
CA CYS A 334 10.86 -3.69 -18.96
C CYS A 334 10.19 -5.01 -18.53
N ALA A 335 9.29 -5.55 -19.34
CA ALA A 335 8.55 -6.78 -19.09
C ALA A 335 7.98 -6.84 -17.66
N PHE A 336 7.12 -5.87 -17.32
CA PHE A 336 6.51 -5.78 -15.98
C PHE A 336 5.65 -7.01 -15.66
N ASP A 337 5.71 -7.45 -14.40
CA ASP A 337 4.86 -8.50 -13.86
C ASP A 337 3.48 -7.95 -13.43
N SER A 338 3.39 -6.64 -13.18
CA SER A 338 2.12 -5.95 -12.97
C SER A 338 2.27 -4.44 -13.17
N ALA A 339 1.19 -3.74 -13.48
CA ALA A 339 1.14 -2.29 -13.44
C ALA A 339 -0.21 -1.79 -12.91
N TYR A 340 -0.15 -0.75 -12.10
CA TYR A 340 -1.33 0.04 -11.79
C TYR A 340 -1.46 1.13 -12.87
N VAL A 341 -2.36 0.93 -13.79
CA VAL A 341 -2.64 1.88 -14.87
C VAL A 341 -3.77 2.79 -14.44
N PHE A 342 -3.55 4.10 -14.54
CA PHE A 342 -4.53 5.11 -14.15
C PHE A 342 -4.85 6.01 -15.35
N LYS A 343 -6.12 6.32 -15.55
CA LYS A 343 -6.50 7.49 -16.37
C LYS A 343 -6.24 8.74 -15.54
N PHE A 344 -5.65 9.75 -16.15
CA PHE A 344 -5.44 11.02 -15.45
C PHE A 344 -6.75 11.55 -14.87
N SER A 345 -6.71 11.91 -13.61
CA SER A 345 -7.82 12.53 -12.89
C SER A 345 -7.31 13.81 -12.22
N PRO A 346 -7.82 14.98 -12.62
CA PRO A 346 -7.35 16.26 -12.09
C PRO A 346 -7.60 16.36 -10.59
N ARG A 347 -6.59 16.84 -9.85
CA ARG A 347 -6.69 17.13 -8.42
C ARG A 347 -6.56 18.62 -8.20
N ALA A 348 -7.56 19.21 -7.56
CA ALA A 348 -7.55 20.64 -7.28
C ALA A 348 -6.26 21.06 -6.56
N GLY A 349 -5.59 22.08 -7.08
CA GLY A 349 -4.33 22.59 -6.53
C GLY A 349 -3.06 21.93 -7.07
N THR A 350 -3.16 20.97 -8.00
CA THR A 350 -2.00 20.44 -8.72
C THR A 350 -1.78 21.19 -10.04
N GLU A 351 -0.51 21.30 -10.49
CA GLU A 351 -0.17 21.97 -11.75
C GLU A 351 -0.83 21.29 -12.96
N ALA A 352 -0.84 19.95 -12.99
CA ALA A 352 -1.45 19.21 -14.07
C ALA A 352 -2.96 19.45 -14.20
N ALA A 353 -3.66 19.78 -13.13
CA ALA A 353 -5.07 20.15 -13.18
C ALA A 353 -5.33 21.51 -13.84
N ALA A 354 -4.32 22.39 -13.88
CA ALA A 354 -4.38 23.71 -14.51
C ALA A 354 -4.00 23.67 -16.01
N LEU A 355 -3.47 22.54 -16.50
CA LEU A 355 -3.15 22.38 -17.92
C LEU A 355 -4.43 22.17 -18.72
N GLY A 356 -4.70 23.06 -19.68
CA GLY A 356 -5.98 23.08 -20.41
C GLY A 356 -6.18 21.99 -21.48
N GLU A 357 -5.12 21.27 -21.88
CA GLU A 357 -5.18 20.24 -22.93
C GLU A 357 -5.62 18.91 -22.34
N VAL A 358 -6.90 18.61 -22.40
CA VAL A 358 -7.45 17.38 -21.87
C VAL A 358 -7.52 16.32 -22.98
N VAL A 359 -6.88 15.17 -22.75
CA VAL A 359 -7.09 13.99 -23.60
C VAL A 359 -8.53 13.52 -23.42
N THR A 360 -9.23 13.28 -24.55
CA THR A 360 -10.65 12.87 -24.49
C THR A 360 -10.82 11.58 -23.71
N PRO A 361 -11.93 11.41 -22.96
CA PRO A 361 -12.18 10.20 -22.17
C PRO A 361 -12.11 8.90 -22.98
N GLY A 362 -12.58 8.93 -24.24
CA GLY A 362 -12.52 7.78 -25.16
C GLY A 362 -11.11 7.42 -25.55
N LEU A 363 -10.24 8.41 -25.82
CA LEU A 363 -8.83 8.16 -26.11
C LEU A 363 -8.07 7.66 -24.88
N ALA A 364 -8.29 8.28 -23.73
CA ALA A 364 -7.69 7.83 -22.45
C ALA A 364 -8.11 6.37 -22.13
N GLN A 365 -9.37 6.00 -22.41
CA GLN A 365 -9.84 4.62 -22.22
C GLN A 365 -9.16 3.64 -23.18
N ARG A 366 -8.97 3.98 -24.45
CA ARG A 366 -8.23 3.14 -25.40
C ARG A 366 -6.79 2.93 -24.94
N ARG A 367 -6.06 4.01 -24.63
CA ARG A 367 -4.69 3.96 -24.12
C ARG A 367 -4.56 3.12 -22.84
N PHE A 368 -5.52 3.26 -21.93
CA PHE A 368 -5.59 2.45 -20.72
C PHE A 368 -5.66 0.94 -21.04
N VAL A 369 -6.54 0.55 -21.97
CA VAL A 369 -6.73 -0.86 -22.35
C VAL A 369 -5.48 -1.40 -23.05
N GLU A 370 -4.83 -0.61 -23.91
CA GLU A 370 -3.63 -1.00 -24.65
C GLU A 370 -2.47 -1.28 -23.68
N ILE A 371 -2.19 -0.36 -22.73
CA ILE A 371 -1.14 -0.56 -21.72
C ILE A 371 -1.46 -1.79 -20.85
N LEU A 372 -2.70 -1.94 -20.41
CA LEU A 372 -3.10 -3.06 -19.56
C LEU A 372 -2.87 -4.40 -20.25
N ARG A 373 -3.27 -4.52 -21.52
CA ARG A 373 -3.05 -5.74 -22.32
C ARG A 373 -1.57 -6.06 -22.50
N ALA A 374 -0.74 -5.05 -22.78
CA ALA A 374 0.70 -5.25 -22.91
C ALA A 374 1.33 -5.76 -21.60
N VAL A 375 0.94 -5.17 -20.46
CA VAL A 375 1.41 -5.61 -19.14
C VAL A 375 0.93 -7.04 -18.83
N GLU A 376 -0.36 -7.35 -19.04
CA GLU A 376 -0.91 -8.69 -18.80
C GLU A 376 -0.26 -9.76 -19.68
N GLY A 377 0.04 -9.41 -20.93
CA GLY A 377 0.77 -10.30 -21.84
C GLY A 377 2.17 -10.64 -21.32
N ASN A 378 2.93 -9.62 -20.88
CA ASN A 378 4.25 -9.80 -20.29
C ASN A 378 4.19 -10.63 -18.99
N ALA A 379 3.29 -10.29 -18.09
CA ALA A 379 3.11 -10.96 -16.81
C ALA A 379 2.75 -12.46 -17.02
N PHE A 380 1.83 -12.75 -17.92
CA PHE A 380 1.45 -14.12 -18.25
C PHE A 380 2.62 -14.92 -18.85
N ALA A 381 3.38 -14.32 -19.78
CA ALA A 381 4.55 -14.95 -20.38
C ALA A 381 5.62 -15.30 -19.34
N ARG A 382 5.81 -14.46 -18.33
CA ARG A 382 6.74 -14.71 -17.22
C ARG A 382 6.21 -15.77 -16.26
N ASN A 383 4.96 -15.65 -15.83
CA ASN A 383 4.34 -16.59 -14.88
C ASN A 383 4.27 -18.02 -15.43
N ARG A 384 4.04 -18.18 -16.72
CA ARG A 384 4.04 -19.52 -17.38
C ARG A 384 5.36 -20.27 -17.22
N ARG A 385 6.50 -19.58 -17.06
CA ARG A 385 7.82 -20.21 -16.85
C ARG A 385 7.92 -20.93 -15.50
N LYS A 386 7.03 -20.62 -14.56
CA LYS A 386 6.97 -21.22 -13.23
C LYS A 386 6.18 -22.55 -13.21
N ILE A 387 5.39 -22.82 -14.25
CA ILE A 387 4.57 -24.05 -14.34
C ILE A 387 5.47 -25.28 -14.39
N GLY A 388 5.17 -26.30 -13.54
CA GLY A 388 5.94 -27.50 -13.37
C GLY A 388 7.11 -27.38 -12.39
N GLY A 389 7.41 -26.16 -11.90
CA GLY A 389 8.38 -25.92 -10.83
C GLY A 389 7.76 -26.01 -9.45
N THR A 390 8.62 -25.97 -8.43
CA THR A 390 8.23 -25.88 -7.01
C THR A 390 8.62 -24.54 -6.42
N GLU A 391 7.77 -24.00 -5.52
CA GLU A 391 8.00 -22.73 -4.84
C GLU A 391 7.73 -22.86 -3.34
N ASP A 392 8.56 -22.19 -2.53
CA ASP A 392 8.29 -21.98 -1.10
C ASP A 392 7.39 -20.77 -0.94
N VAL A 393 6.19 -21.00 -0.46
CA VAL A 393 5.12 -19.99 -0.38
C VAL A 393 4.84 -19.63 1.05
N TYR A 394 5.04 -18.36 1.39
CA TYR A 394 4.61 -17.76 2.65
C TYR A 394 3.10 -17.55 2.64
N VAL A 395 2.36 -18.21 3.54
CA VAL A 395 0.90 -18.08 3.65
C VAL A 395 0.56 -16.70 4.25
N ARG A 396 -0.09 -15.85 3.47
CA ARG A 396 -0.51 -14.52 3.90
C ARG A 396 -1.92 -14.48 4.47
N HIS A 397 -2.81 -15.25 3.87
CA HIS A 397 -4.20 -15.40 4.30
C HIS A 397 -4.51 -16.89 4.32
N GLY A 398 -4.96 -17.35 5.47
CA GLY A 398 -5.36 -18.75 5.67
C GLY A 398 -6.53 -19.15 4.79
N ALA A 399 -6.83 -20.42 4.78
CA ALA A 399 -7.89 -20.98 3.98
C ALA A 399 -9.25 -20.32 4.26
N ASN A 400 -10.00 -20.04 3.20
CA ASN A 400 -11.42 -19.68 3.29
C ASN A 400 -12.28 -20.96 3.43
N ASP A 401 -13.62 -20.80 3.45
CA ASP A 401 -14.57 -21.90 3.57
C ASP A 401 -14.46 -22.96 2.44
N GLU A 402 -13.80 -22.62 1.32
CA GLU A 402 -13.52 -23.52 0.20
C GLU A 402 -12.12 -24.16 0.29
N GLY A 403 -11.39 -23.96 1.39
CA GLY A 403 -10.03 -24.45 1.59
C GLY A 403 -8.97 -23.72 0.77
N ARG A 404 -9.26 -22.50 0.26
CA ARG A 404 -8.31 -21.71 -0.55
C ARG A 404 -7.60 -20.68 0.29
N ALA A 405 -6.28 -20.75 0.30
CA ALA A 405 -5.37 -19.79 0.90
C ALA A 405 -4.69 -18.91 -0.16
N ILE A 406 -4.13 -17.79 0.29
CA ILE A 406 -3.33 -16.89 -0.53
C ILE A 406 -1.95 -16.76 0.10
N GLY A 407 -0.93 -17.01 -0.68
CA GLY A 407 0.46 -16.87 -0.27
C GLY A 407 1.29 -16.03 -1.24
N GLU A 408 2.55 -15.93 -0.94
CA GLU A 408 3.54 -15.18 -1.71
C GLU A 408 4.88 -15.91 -1.72
N THR A 409 5.47 -16.09 -2.91
CA THR A 409 6.80 -16.67 -3.07
C THR A 409 7.90 -15.70 -2.61
N TRP A 410 9.15 -16.18 -2.52
CA TRP A 410 10.31 -15.30 -2.31
C TRP A 410 10.57 -14.38 -3.51
N SER A 411 10.20 -14.77 -4.72
CA SER A 411 10.26 -13.93 -5.92
C SER A 411 9.14 -12.88 -5.98
N GLY A 412 8.20 -12.89 -5.02
CA GLY A 412 7.13 -11.89 -4.90
C GLY A 412 5.86 -12.22 -5.68
N HIS A 413 5.74 -13.43 -6.26
CA HIS A 413 4.54 -13.85 -6.96
C HIS A 413 3.43 -14.21 -5.96
N ALA A 414 2.21 -13.74 -6.22
CA ALA A 414 1.04 -14.22 -5.50
C ALA A 414 0.71 -15.64 -5.92
N VAL A 415 0.32 -16.48 -4.94
CA VAL A 415 -0.04 -17.88 -5.16
C VAL A 415 -1.39 -18.17 -4.53
N HIS A 416 -2.31 -18.73 -5.30
CA HIS A 416 -3.50 -19.38 -4.78
C HIS A 416 -3.20 -20.86 -4.58
N LEU A 417 -3.41 -21.35 -3.35
CA LEU A 417 -3.10 -22.71 -2.98
C LEU A 417 -4.20 -23.27 -2.06
N ARG A 418 -4.25 -24.60 -1.96
CA ARG A 418 -5.05 -25.28 -0.94
C ARG A 418 -4.12 -25.79 0.15
N THR A 419 -4.33 -25.36 1.38
CA THR A 419 -3.51 -25.73 2.53
C THR A 419 -4.24 -25.44 3.82
N ASP A 420 -3.95 -26.22 4.86
CA ASP A 420 -4.39 -25.98 6.22
C ASP A 420 -3.34 -25.18 7.02
N ALA A 421 -2.22 -24.81 6.41
CA ALA A 421 -1.17 -24.02 7.03
C ALA A 421 -1.70 -22.64 7.47
N ALA A 422 -1.29 -22.24 8.66
CA ALA A 422 -1.69 -20.97 9.22
C ALA A 422 -1.00 -19.77 8.52
N PRO A 423 -1.59 -18.58 8.54
CA PRO A 423 -0.89 -17.36 8.14
C PRO A 423 0.45 -17.22 8.87
N GLY A 424 1.51 -16.91 8.13
CA GLY A 424 2.87 -16.83 8.68
C GLY A 424 3.71 -18.09 8.56
N GLU A 425 3.15 -19.17 8.05
CA GLU A 425 3.88 -20.42 7.76
C GLU A 425 4.34 -20.47 6.30
N TYR A 426 5.35 -21.30 6.04
CA TYR A 426 5.82 -21.61 4.69
C TYR A 426 5.32 -22.99 4.26
N VAL A 427 4.92 -23.08 3.01
CA VAL A 427 4.48 -24.34 2.38
C VAL A 427 5.21 -24.49 1.06
N ARG A 428 5.85 -25.64 0.82
CA ARG A 428 6.41 -25.98 -0.49
C ARG A 428 5.33 -26.56 -1.38
N VAL A 429 5.12 -25.97 -2.56
CA VAL A 429 4.05 -26.34 -3.47
C VAL A 429 4.53 -26.44 -4.91
N GLY A 430 3.94 -27.37 -5.68
CA GLY A 430 4.10 -27.43 -7.13
C GLY A 430 3.20 -26.42 -7.83
N ILE A 431 3.71 -25.69 -8.82
CA ILE A 431 2.93 -24.76 -9.62
C ILE A 431 2.31 -25.48 -10.81
N GLU A 432 1.00 -25.62 -10.85
CA GLU A 432 0.26 -26.34 -11.89
C GLU A 432 -0.20 -25.45 -13.03
N SER A 433 -0.57 -24.22 -12.71
CA SER A 433 -1.02 -23.27 -13.73
C SER A 433 -0.74 -21.82 -13.32
N ALA A 434 -0.88 -20.90 -14.26
CA ALA A 434 -0.60 -19.49 -14.04
C ALA A 434 -1.59 -18.61 -14.79
N GLY A 435 -2.01 -17.53 -14.15
CA GLY A 435 -2.65 -16.38 -14.76
C GLY A 435 -1.70 -15.19 -14.87
N PRO A 436 -2.14 -14.06 -15.44
CA PRO A 436 -1.30 -12.86 -15.49
C PRO A 436 -0.90 -12.32 -14.12
N HIS A 437 -1.71 -12.54 -13.08
CA HIS A 437 -1.52 -11.91 -11.77
C HIS A 437 -1.25 -12.89 -10.63
N VAL A 438 -1.35 -14.20 -10.88
CA VAL A 438 -1.31 -15.22 -9.84
C VAL A 438 -0.83 -16.56 -10.38
N LEU A 439 -0.12 -17.29 -9.54
CA LEU A 439 0.21 -18.70 -9.74
C LEU A 439 -0.82 -19.56 -9.02
N TYR A 440 -1.09 -20.73 -9.54
CA TYR A 440 -2.00 -21.70 -8.93
C TYR A 440 -1.21 -22.95 -8.58
N ALA A 441 -1.23 -23.31 -7.31
CA ALA A 441 -0.56 -24.49 -6.79
C ALA A 441 -1.53 -25.66 -6.64
N GLY A 442 -1.04 -26.87 -6.86
CA GLY A 442 -1.78 -28.12 -6.74
C GLY A 442 -2.06 -28.58 -5.31
N ASN A 443 -2.68 -29.75 -5.22
CA ASN A 443 -3.30 -30.26 -3.99
C ASN A 443 -2.35 -30.94 -2.97
N THR A 444 -1.04 -30.85 -3.12
CA THR A 444 -0.11 -31.55 -2.20
C THR A 444 0.82 -30.57 -1.48
N PRO A 445 0.45 -30.08 -0.29
CA PRO A 445 1.41 -29.42 0.57
C PRO A 445 2.20 -30.46 1.37
N GLU A 446 3.53 -30.49 1.22
CA GLU A 446 4.40 -30.99 2.29
C GLU A 446 4.61 -29.83 3.28
N VAL A 447 4.12 -30.00 4.48
CA VAL A 447 4.41 -29.08 5.59
C VAL A 447 5.80 -29.42 6.11
N GLU A 448 6.83 -28.67 5.72
CA GLU A 448 8.12 -28.76 6.43
C GLU A 448 8.01 -28.08 7.80
N SER A 449 8.06 -28.89 8.86
CA SER A 449 8.22 -28.40 10.22
C SER A 449 9.59 -27.73 10.40
N GLU A 450 9.64 -26.67 11.21
CA GLU A 450 10.71 -25.70 11.49
C GLU A 450 12.11 -26.25 11.87
N ALA A 451 12.58 -27.37 11.33
CA ALA A 451 13.77 -28.06 11.79
C ALA A 451 15.07 -27.74 11.03
N LYS A 452 15.13 -26.66 10.22
CA LYS A 452 16.40 -26.27 9.55
C LYS A 452 16.54 -24.74 9.39
N LEU A 453 16.57 -24.01 10.48
CA LEU A 453 17.23 -22.70 10.56
C LEU A 453 18.03 -22.69 11.87
N GLY A 454 19.18 -23.34 11.85
CA GLY A 454 20.24 -23.25 12.83
C GLY A 454 21.28 -22.23 12.40
#